data_8ec277401bbd0d07f4e05b13bec8d249
#
_entry.id   8ec277401bbd0d07f4e05b13bec8d249
#
_cell.length_a   1.000
_cell.length_b   1.000
_cell.length_c   1.000
_cell.angle_alpha   90.00
_cell.angle_beta   90.00
_cell.angle_gamma   90.00
#
_symmetry.space_group_name_H-M   'P 1'
#
loop_
_entity.id
_entity.type
_entity.pdbx_description
1 polymer ?
#
loop_
_entity_poly.entity_id
_entity_poly.type
_entity_poly.pdbx_seq_one_letter_code
_entity_poly.pdbx_strand_id
1 'polypeptide(L)'
;MKFFLFSFYFFLFMMHSCQLNAQSYTIETNLGNIRVKLYDQTPLHKENFEKLVAEQFYDSLLFHRIIFGFMIQTGNGATKPAADGETQRDMLDYTVAAEFVPEYYHKKGALAAARTGDAVNPEKRSSASQFYIVQGRTYTDAELDQIEERLNLEFSEFQREVYKAIGGTPFLDQNYTVFGEVVNGLDIVDAIASVPTGPNDFPKQDIRILRIVKD
;
A
#
# COMPACT_ATOMS: atom_id res chain seq x y z
N MET A 1 -44.66 32.93 51.04
CA MET A 1 -44.31 31.61 50.54
C MET A 1 -43.89 31.77 49.08
N LYS A 2 -42.58 31.89 48.78
CA LYS A 2 -42.07 32.16 47.45
C LYS A 2 -41.58 30.82 46.84
N PHE A 3 -42.21 30.39 45.74
CA PHE A 3 -41.79 29.24 44.97
C PHE A 3 -40.65 29.65 44.02
N PHE A 4 -39.46 29.06 44.14
CA PHE A 4 -38.35 29.15 43.21
C PHE A 4 -38.52 28.05 42.14
N LEU A 5 -38.82 28.45 40.88
CA LEU A 5 -38.73 27.57 39.75
C LEU A 5 -37.27 27.44 39.33
N PHE A 6 -36.67 26.27 39.46
CA PHE A 6 -35.37 25.90 38.92
C PHE A 6 -35.58 25.42 37.47
N SER A 7 -35.20 26.26 36.51
CA SER A 7 -35.18 25.90 35.08
C SER A 7 -33.91 25.10 34.79
N PHE A 8 -34.08 23.79 34.50
CA PHE A 8 -33.01 22.87 34.14
C PHE A 8 -32.78 22.98 32.63
N TYR A 9 -31.81 23.79 32.18
CA TYR A 9 -31.36 23.81 30.77
C TYR A 9 -30.52 22.57 30.51
N PHE A 10 -31.11 21.57 29.85
CA PHE A 10 -30.45 20.40 29.34
C PHE A 10 -29.70 20.80 28.05
N PHE A 11 -28.39 21.08 28.20
CA PHE A 11 -27.51 21.38 27.05
C PHE A 11 -27.19 20.08 26.33
N LEU A 12 -27.97 19.79 25.27
CA LEU A 12 -27.72 18.63 24.40
C LEU A 12 -26.46 18.92 23.56
N PHE A 13 -25.29 18.46 24.04
CA PHE A 13 -24.04 18.50 23.31
C PHE A 13 -24.15 17.48 22.18
N MET A 14 -24.57 17.93 20.97
CA MET A 14 -24.45 17.13 19.74
C MET A 14 -22.97 16.90 19.46
N MET A 15 -22.44 15.75 19.92
CA MET A 15 -21.20 15.21 19.42
C MET A 15 -21.40 14.88 17.94
N HIS A 16 -21.05 15.82 17.06
CA HIS A 16 -20.76 15.50 15.67
C HIS A 16 -19.55 14.57 15.69
N SER A 17 -19.77 13.27 15.64
CA SER A 17 -18.73 12.33 15.26
C SER A 17 -18.36 12.67 13.83
N CYS A 18 -17.28 13.43 13.67
CA CYS A 18 -16.60 13.56 12.39
C CYS A 18 -16.13 12.13 12.06
N GLN A 19 -16.93 11.39 11.31
CA GLN A 19 -16.45 10.19 10.64
C GLN A 19 -15.43 10.70 9.64
N LEU A 20 -14.15 10.64 10.04
CA LEU A 20 -13.06 10.68 9.09
C LEU A 20 -13.27 9.49 8.15
N ASN A 21 -13.96 9.74 7.05
CA ASN A 21 -14.05 8.79 5.96
C ASN A 21 -12.63 8.62 5.44
N ALA A 22 -11.97 7.59 5.92
CA ALA A 22 -10.67 7.23 5.40
C ALA A 22 -10.82 7.03 3.89
N GLN A 23 -10.08 7.84 3.15
CA GLN A 23 -10.17 7.93 1.71
C GLN A 23 -9.76 6.61 1.08
N SER A 24 -10.68 6.01 0.32
CA SER A 24 -10.44 4.74 -0.38
C SER A 24 -10.39 4.94 -1.89
N TYR A 25 -9.69 4.02 -2.54
CA TYR A 25 -9.48 3.98 -3.98
C TYR A 25 -9.71 2.58 -4.50
N THR A 26 -10.32 2.47 -5.66
CA THR A 26 -10.48 1.20 -6.37
C THR A 26 -9.48 1.13 -7.52
N ILE A 27 -8.55 0.18 -7.45
CA ILE A 27 -7.63 -0.20 -8.53
C ILE A 27 -8.37 -1.21 -9.41
N GLU A 28 -8.85 -0.77 -10.55
CA GLU A 28 -9.49 -1.65 -11.54
C GLU A 28 -8.42 -2.34 -12.37
N THR A 29 -8.41 -3.66 -12.40
CA THR A 29 -7.47 -4.47 -13.20
C THR A 29 -8.21 -5.37 -14.18
N ASN A 30 -7.49 -5.91 -15.15
CA ASN A 30 -8.05 -6.91 -16.07
C ASN A 30 -8.32 -8.29 -15.41
N LEU A 31 -7.99 -8.47 -14.11
CA LEU A 31 -8.35 -9.67 -13.34
C LEU A 31 -9.39 -9.40 -12.24
N GLY A 32 -9.78 -8.14 -12.04
CA GLY A 32 -10.75 -7.73 -11.01
C GLY A 32 -10.32 -6.47 -10.27
N ASN A 33 -11.10 -6.08 -9.28
CA ASN A 33 -10.92 -4.84 -8.57
C ASN A 33 -10.25 -5.06 -7.21
N ILE A 34 -9.29 -4.20 -6.87
CA ILE A 34 -8.63 -4.16 -5.56
C ILE A 34 -8.97 -2.81 -4.93
N ARG A 35 -9.67 -2.84 -3.80
CA ARG A 35 -10.00 -1.61 -3.07
C ARG A 35 -8.99 -1.39 -1.96
N VAL A 36 -8.37 -0.21 -1.95
CA VAL A 36 -7.35 0.18 -0.99
C VAL A 36 -7.79 1.40 -0.19
N LYS A 37 -7.33 1.46 1.07
CA LYS A 37 -7.47 2.62 1.95
C LYS A 37 -6.08 3.19 2.20
N LEU A 38 -5.92 4.51 2.09
CA LEU A 38 -4.67 5.19 2.41
C LEU A 38 -4.61 5.59 3.88
N TYR A 39 -3.40 5.69 4.44
CA TYR A 39 -3.15 6.07 5.82
C TYR A 39 -2.83 7.55 5.95
N ASP A 40 -3.41 8.22 6.95
CA ASP A 40 -3.24 9.66 7.17
C ASP A 40 -1.87 9.99 7.79
N GLN A 41 -1.23 9.04 8.47
CA GLN A 41 0.08 9.25 9.11
C GLN A 41 1.27 9.11 8.13
N THR A 42 1.00 8.88 6.86
CA THR A 42 1.99 8.91 5.77
C THR A 42 1.56 9.95 4.72
N PRO A 43 1.47 11.24 5.10
CA PRO A 43 0.85 12.27 4.26
C PRO A 43 1.58 12.49 2.94
N LEU A 44 2.92 12.40 2.90
CA LEU A 44 3.69 12.60 1.67
C LEU A 44 3.37 11.52 0.63
N HIS A 45 3.31 10.26 1.03
CA HIS A 45 2.95 9.15 0.14
C HIS A 45 1.49 9.20 -0.27
N LYS A 46 0.60 9.55 0.67
CA LYS A 46 -0.82 9.72 0.41
C LYS A 46 -1.06 10.80 -0.64
N GLU A 47 -0.57 12.03 -0.41
CA GLU A 47 -0.72 13.16 -1.33
C GLU A 47 -0.12 12.87 -2.72
N ASN A 48 1.05 12.22 -2.74
CA ASN A 48 1.70 11.84 -3.99
C ASN A 48 0.88 10.80 -4.77
N PHE A 49 0.35 9.78 -4.11
CA PHE A 49 -0.51 8.78 -4.75
C PHE A 49 -1.80 9.44 -5.27
N GLU A 50 -2.44 10.28 -4.48
CA GLU A 50 -3.65 11.02 -4.86
C GLU A 50 -3.43 11.90 -6.09
N LYS A 51 -2.31 12.63 -6.14
CA LYS A 51 -1.89 13.44 -7.30
C LYS A 51 -1.77 12.59 -8.54
N LEU A 52 -1.03 11.46 -8.47
CA LEU A 52 -0.81 10.60 -9.62
C LEU A 52 -2.09 9.90 -10.10
N VAL A 53 -3.02 9.58 -9.18
CA VAL A 53 -4.35 9.09 -9.55
C VAL A 53 -5.16 10.17 -10.28
N ALA A 54 -5.17 11.41 -9.77
CA ALA A 54 -5.87 12.53 -10.41
C ALA A 54 -5.30 12.86 -11.81
N GLU A 55 -4.00 12.65 -12.02
CA GLU A 55 -3.31 12.81 -13.31
C GLU A 55 -3.48 11.58 -14.23
N GLN A 56 -4.23 10.55 -13.82
CA GLN A 56 -4.41 9.28 -14.55
C GLN A 56 -3.06 8.61 -14.92
N PHE A 57 -2.03 8.86 -14.08
CA PHE A 57 -0.69 8.32 -14.32
C PHE A 57 -0.68 6.80 -14.38
N TYR A 58 -1.45 6.14 -13.51
CA TYR A 58 -1.48 4.68 -13.35
C TYR A 58 -2.26 3.95 -14.44
N ASP A 59 -3.04 4.66 -15.26
CA ASP A 59 -3.87 4.06 -16.29
C ASP A 59 -3.04 3.29 -17.31
N SER A 60 -3.43 2.06 -17.56
CA SER A 60 -2.78 1.11 -18.47
C SER A 60 -1.39 0.60 -18.04
N LEU A 61 -0.89 0.93 -16.83
CA LEU A 61 0.38 0.40 -16.34
C LEU A 61 0.31 -1.09 -16.04
N LEU A 62 1.43 -1.78 -16.25
CA LEU A 62 1.57 -3.20 -15.91
C LEU A 62 1.90 -3.41 -14.42
N PHE A 63 1.44 -4.53 -13.88
CA PHE A 63 2.14 -5.18 -12.78
C PHE A 63 3.39 -5.84 -13.37
N HIS A 64 4.49 -5.11 -13.37
CA HIS A 64 5.73 -5.47 -14.09
C HIS A 64 6.66 -6.40 -13.32
N ARG A 65 6.38 -6.65 -12.04
CA ARG A 65 7.11 -7.60 -11.21
C ARG A 65 6.15 -8.30 -10.26
N ILE A 66 6.09 -9.62 -10.36
CA ILE A 66 5.16 -10.45 -9.59
C ILE A 66 5.95 -11.62 -9.01
N ILE A 67 5.95 -11.74 -7.68
CA ILE A 67 6.61 -12.85 -6.98
C ILE A 67 5.61 -13.49 -6.04
N PHE A 68 5.26 -14.75 -6.34
CA PHE A 68 4.40 -15.55 -5.49
C PHE A 68 4.97 -15.72 -4.08
N GLY A 69 4.14 -15.59 -3.06
CA GLY A 69 4.57 -15.63 -1.66
C GLY A 69 5.27 -14.35 -1.19
N PHE A 70 5.31 -13.31 -2.04
CA PHE A 70 5.96 -12.04 -1.71
C PHE A 70 5.08 -10.83 -2.02
N MET A 71 5.02 -10.37 -3.29
CA MET A 71 4.29 -9.14 -3.63
C MET A 71 3.95 -9.05 -5.12
N ILE A 72 3.05 -8.13 -5.45
CA ILE A 72 2.77 -7.67 -6.81
C ILE A 72 3.14 -6.18 -6.93
N GLN A 73 4.02 -5.81 -7.86
CA GLN A 73 4.56 -4.46 -8.02
C GLN A 73 4.15 -3.82 -9.34
N THR A 74 3.80 -2.54 -9.28
CA THR A 74 3.37 -1.72 -10.42
C THR A 74 3.92 -0.28 -10.32
N GLY A 75 3.41 0.63 -11.15
CA GLY A 75 3.75 2.05 -11.09
C GLY A 75 4.97 2.45 -11.92
N ASN A 76 5.53 1.55 -12.72
CA ASN A 76 6.59 1.90 -13.67
C ASN A 76 5.99 2.54 -14.92
N GLY A 77 6.14 3.85 -15.09
CA GLY A 77 5.62 4.62 -16.22
C GLY A 77 6.08 4.10 -17.60
N ALA A 78 7.26 3.48 -17.66
CA ALA A 78 7.77 2.87 -18.89
C ALA A 78 6.97 1.66 -19.39
N THR A 79 6.05 1.14 -18.58
CA THR A 79 5.16 0.03 -18.97
C THR A 79 3.86 0.48 -19.63
N LYS A 80 3.61 1.79 -19.70
CA LYS A 80 2.44 2.34 -20.39
C LYS A 80 2.60 2.10 -21.90
N PRO A 81 1.55 1.64 -22.59
CA PRO A 81 1.61 1.53 -24.04
C PRO A 81 1.93 2.90 -24.65
N ALA A 82 2.95 2.96 -25.53
CA ALA A 82 3.20 4.18 -26.28
C ALA A 82 2.01 4.41 -27.24
N ALA A 83 1.51 5.63 -27.32
CA ALA A 83 0.66 6.04 -28.42
C ALA A 83 1.48 6.09 -29.71
N ASP A 84 0.84 5.88 -30.86
CA ASP A 84 1.52 5.90 -32.14
C ASP A 84 2.32 7.19 -32.32
N GLY A 85 3.65 7.05 -32.41
CA GLY A 85 4.57 8.18 -32.59
C GLY A 85 5.05 8.87 -31.31
N GLU A 86 4.64 8.45 -30.11
CA GLU A 86 5.17 8.94 -28.84
C GLU A 86 6.32 8.07 -28.34
N THR A 87 7.35 8.72 -27.81
CA THR A 87 8.36 8.05 -26.97
C THR A 87 7.70 7.61 -25.66
N GLN A 88 8.07 6.42 -25.20
CA GLN A 88 7.64 5.87 -23.90
C GLN A 88 7.75 6.96 -22.81
N ARG A 89 6.67 7.16 -22.03
CA ARG A 89 6.65 8.21 -21.00
C ARG A 89 7.78 8.01 -20.01
N ASP A 90 8.49 9.09 -19.74
CA ASP A 90 9.61 9.10 -18.82
C ASP A 90 9.18 8.65 -17.42
N MET A 91 10.09 7.95 -16.74
CA MET A 91 9.95 7.72 -15.31
C MET A 91 9.99 9.08 -14.60
N LEU A 92 9.15 9.25 -13.58
CA LEU A 92 9.21 10.46 -12.77
C LEU A 92 10.58 10.59 -12.12
N ASP A 93 11.18 11.77 -12.17
CA ASP A 93 12.55 12.08 -11.77
C ASP A 93 12.70 12.50 -10.29
N TYR A 94 11.64 12.38 -9.50
CA TYR A 94 11.66 12.70 -8.09
C TYR A 94 11.47 11.47 -7.20
N THR A 95 11.73 11.64 -5.92
CA THR A 95 11.54 10.63 -4.88
C THR A 95 10.75 11.21 -3.71
N VAL A 96 10.07 10.35 -2.96
CA VAL A 96 9.31 10.73 -1.76
C VAL A 96 10.13 10.37 -0.52
N ALA A 97 10.22 11.27 0.46
CA ALA A 97 10.92 10.99 1.71
C ALA A 97 10.24 9.82 2.45
N ALA A 98 11.05 8.97 3.10
CA ALA A 98 10.51 7.83 3.85
C ALA A 98 9.62 8.29 5.01
N GLU A 99 8.52 7.57 5.24
CA GLU A 99 7.58 7.78 6.34
C GLU A 99 7.35 6.43 7.06
N PHE A 100 8.31 6.04 7.91
CA PHE A 100 8.21 4.79 8.65
C PHE A 100 7.39 4.97 9.91
N VAL A 101 6.22 4.33 9.94
CA VAL A 101 5.30 4.31 11.08
C VAL A 101 5.28 2.89 11.63
N PRO A 102 5.67 2.64 12.89
CA PRO A 102 5.79 1.29 13.44
C PRO A 102 4.50 0.47 13.41
N GLU A 103 3.35 1.14 13.50
CA GLU A 103 2.04 0.52 13.44
C GLU A 103 1.64 0.07 12.03
N TYR A 104 2.32 0.57 11.00
CA TYR A 104 2.11 0.22 9.60
C TYR A 104 3.18 -0.74 9.13
N TYR A 105 2.84 -2.00 9.08
CA TYR A 105 3.75 -3.11 8.80
C TYR A 105 3.28 -3.93 7.60
N HIS A 106 4.17 -4.74 7.05
CA HIS A 106 3.96 -5.46 5.79
C HIS A 106 3.14 -6.74 5.95
N LYS A 107 1.96 -6.65 6.58
CA LYS A 107 0.97 -7.75 6.58
C LYS A 107 0.46 -8.02 5.16
N LYS A 108 -0.15 -9.18 4.93
CA LYS A 108 -0.88 -9.45 3.67
C LYS A 108 -1.87 -8.32 3.38
N GLY A 109 -1.82 -7.80 2.14
CA GLY A 109 -2.64 -6.67 1.70
C GLY A 109 -2.05 -5.29 2.02
N ALA A 110 -0.89 -5.17 2.66
CA ALA A 110 -0.24 -3.87 2.84
C ALA A 110 0.11 -3.25 1.48
N LEU A 111 -0.17 -1.95 1.33
CA LEU A 111 0.19 -1.11 0.18
C LEU A 111 1.45 -0.32 0.55
N ALA A 112 2.55 -0.59 -0.13
CA ALA A 112 3.85 -0.02 0.22
C ALA A 112 4.60 0.54 -0.99
N ALA A 113 5.40 1.58 -0.75
CA ALA A 113 6.18 2.23 -1.81
C ALA A 113 7.46 1.45 -2.13
N ALA A 114 7.74 1.25 -3.42
CA ALA A 114 8.99 0.67 -3.87
C ALA A 114 10.13 1.69 -3.77
N ARG A 115 11.37 1.23 -3.71
CA ARG A 115 12.57 2.07 -3.71
C ARG A 115 13.78 1.33 -4.26
N THR A 116 14.83 2.07 -4.59
CA THR A 116 16.15 1.51 -4.88
C THR A 116 16.87 1.06 -3.61
N GLY A 117 17.85 0.17 -3.75
CA GLY A 117 18.61 -0.40 -2.63
C GLY A 117 19.48 0.61 -1.89
N ASP A 118 19.83 0.30 -0.63
CA ASP A 118 20.51 1.21 0.31
C ASP A 118 21.85 1.73 -0.19
N ALA A 119 22.58 0.97 -1.02
CA ALA A 119 23.88 1.37 -1.57
C ALA A 119 23.81 2.67 -2.41
N VAL A 120 22.68 2.92 -3.06
CA VAL A 120 22.45 4.12 -3.90
C VAL A 120 21.37 5.04 -3.31
N ASN A 121 20.73 4.62 -2.21
CA ASN A 121 19.64 5.34 -1.57
C ASN A 121 19.69 5.14 -0.04
N PRO A 122 20.73 5.67 0.62
CA PRO A 122 20.89 5.52 2.07
C PRO A 122 19.78 6.18 2.90
N GLU A 123 19.11 7.19 2.34
CA GLU A 123 17.96 7.85 2.97
C GLU A 123 16.65 7.04 2.84
N LYS A 124 16.69 5.88 2.17
CA LYS A 124 15.53 4.99 1.94
C LYS A 124 14.33 5.72 1.33
N ARG A 125 14.57 6.73 0.49
CA ARG A 125 13.53 7.48 -0.20
C ARG A 125 12.77 6.58 -1.17
N SER A 126 11.47 6.74 -1.22
CA SER A 126 10.60 5.96 -2.09
C SER A 126 10.65 6.44 -3.53
N SER A 127 10.43 5.54 -4.49
CA SER A 127 10.13 5.89 -5.88
C SER A 127 8.91 6.81 -5.96
N ALA A 128 8.92 7.74 -6.91
CA ALA A 128 7.80 8.66 -7.13
C ALA A 128 6.47 7.95 -7.39
N SER A 129 6.48 6.84 -8.13
CA SER A 129 5.25 6.22 -8.62
C SER A 129 5.14 4.72 -8.34
N GLN A 130 6.27 4.03 -8.13
CA GLN A 130 6.21 2.58 -8.00
C GLN A 130 5.77 2.17 -6.59
N PHE A 131 4.81 1.26 -6.54
CA PHE A 131 4.31 0.67 -5.31
C PHE A 131 4.08 -0.83 -5.49
N TYR A 132 3.93 -1.52 -4.37
CA TYR A 132 3.58 -2.94 -4.36
C TYR A 132 2.48 -3.23 -3.33
N ILE A 133 1.75 -4.31 -3.59
CA ILE A 133 0.80 -4.88 -2.65
C ILE A 133 1.37 -6.20 -2.16
N VAL A 134 1.43 -6.38 -0.85
CA VAL A 134 1.96 -7.59 -0.23
C VAL A 134 0.98 -8.74 -0.40
N GLN A 135 1.45 -9.84 -0.99
CA GLN A 135 0.77 -11.14 -0.89
C GLN A 135 1.29 -11.87 0.36
N GLY A 136 2.60 -12.03 0.45
CA GLY A 136 3.27 -12.65 1.58
C GLY A 136 2.98 -14.14 1.76
N ARG A 137 3.55 -14.68 2.84
CA ARG A 137 3.26 -16.02 3.39
C ARG A 137 3.12 -15.95 4.90
N THR A 138 2.65 -16.99 5.51
CA THR A 138 2.62 -17.11 6.98
C THR A 138 3.99 -17.48 7.55
N TYR A 139 4.20 -17.17 8.81
CA TYR A 139 5.45 -17.37 9.55
C TYR A 139 5.20 -18.12 10.84
N THR A 140 6.18 -18.90 11.30
CA THR A 140 6.25 -19.45 12.64
C THR A 140 6.91 -18.47 13.61
N ASP A 141 6.75 -18.65 14.92
CA ASP A 141 7.44 -17.82 15.92
C ASP A 141 8.96 -17.89 15.74
N ALA A 142 9.52 -19.07 15.49
CA ALA A 142 10.95 -19.23 15.26
C ALA A 142 11.48 -18.48 14.03
N GLU A 143 10.69 -18.37 12.96
CA GLU A 143 11.07 -17.58 11.78
C GLU A 143 10.99 -16.07 12.08
N LEU A 144 10.01 -15.65 12.86
CA LEU A 144 9.90 -14.25 13.29
C LEU A 144 11.06 -13.85 14.21
N ASP A 145 11.44 -14.72 15.17
CA ASP A 145 12.61 -14.52 16.06
C ASP A 145 13.90 -14.32 15.24
N GLN A 146 14.11 -15.14 14.20
CA GLN A 146 15.26 -15.01 13.30
C GLN A 146 15.25 -13.68 12.51
N ILE A 147 14.08 -13.19 12.13
CA ILE A 147 13.96 -11.91 11.42
C ILE A 147 14.26 -10.76 12.38
N GLU A 148 13.71 -10.79 13.60
CA GLU A 148 13.96 -9.79 14.64
C GLU A 148 15.46 -9.71 14.96
N GLU A 149 16.12 -10.82 15.19
CA GLU A 149 17.56 -10.89 15.47
C GLU A 149 18.39 -10.33 14.31
N ARG A 150 18.12 -10.78 13.09
CA ARG A 150 18.90 -10.40 11.89
C ARG A 150 18.77 -8.92 11.54
N LEU A 151 17.58 -8.33 11.74
CA LEU A 151 17.26 -6.97 11.31
C LEU A 151 17.23 -5.99 12.47
N ASN A 152 17.49 -6.45 13.71
CA ASN A 152 17.35 -5.65 14.93
C ASN A 152 15.98 -4.95 15.00
N LEU A 153 14.92 -5.73 14.75
CA LEU A 153 13.51 -5.33 14.85
C LEU A 153 12.89 -5.98 16.09
N GLU A 154 11.78 -5.44 16.52
CA GLU A 154 10.93 -6.03 17.56
C GLU A 154 9.47 -5.95 17.07
N PHE A 155 8.84 -7.12 16.91
CA PHE A 155 7.42 -7.19 16.57
C PHE A 155 6.59 -7.24 17.84
N SER A 156 5.53 -6.44 17.90
CA SER A 156 4.54 -6.59 18.95
C SER A 156 3.87 -7.96 18.88
N GLU A 157 3.32 -8.45 20.00
CA GLU A 157 2.58 -9.70 20.05
C GLU A 157 1.46 -9.72 18.98
N PHE A 158 0.77 -8.59 18.80
CA PHE A 158 -0.26 -8.45 17.79
C PHE A 158 0.29 -8.61 16.35
N GLN A 159 1.42 -8.00 16.02
CA GLN A 159 2.05 -8.16 14.70
C GLN A 159 2.47 -9.61 14.46
N ARG A 160 3.03 -10.28 15.47
CA ARG A 160 3.40 -11.71 15.38
C ARG A 160 2.17 -12.57 15.09
N GLU A 161 1.08 -12.37 15.82
CA GLU A 161 -0.18 -13.11 15.56
C GLU A 161 -0.71 -12.87 14.14
N VAL A 162 -0.65 -11.64 13.65
CA VAL A 162 -1.06 -11.32 12.27
C VAL A 162 -0.16 -12.04 11.25
N TYR A 163 1.17 -11.99 11.42
CA TYR A 163 2.08 -12.69 10.50
C TYR A 163 1.93 -14.21 10.52
N LYS A 164 1.55 -14.78 11.65
CA LYS A 164 1.23 -16.22 11.76
C LYS A 164 -0.11 -16.56 11.12
N ALA A 165 -1.12 -15.72 11.27
CA ALA A 165 -2.48 -16.00 10.83
C ALA A 165 -2.72 -15.74 9.34
N ILE A 166 -2.36 -14.56 8.87
CA ILE A 166 -2.63 -14.12 7.49
C ILE A 166 -1.38 -13.91 6.64
N GLY A 167 -0.21 -13.85 7.29
CA GLY A 167 1.06 -13.69 6.61
C GLY A 167 1.43 -12.25 6.28
N GLY A 168 2.49 -12.13 5.50
CA GLY A 168 3.06 -10.85 5.08
C GLY A 168 4.52 -10.97 4.65
N THR A 169 5.26 -9.87 4.80
CA THR A 169 6.70 -9.79 4.49
C THR A 169 7.44 -9.02 5.59
N PRO A 170 7.50 -9.58 6.84
CA PRO A 170 8.00 -8.89 8.03
C PRO A 170 9.44 -8.36 7.89
N PHE A 171 10.24 -8.95 7.01
CA PHE A 171 11.61 -8.52 6.74
C PHE A 171 11.73 -7.18 6.00
N LEU A 172 10.62 -6.58 5.56
CA LEU A 172 10.57 -5.25 4.94
C LEU A 172 10.17 -4.14 5.93
N ASP A 173 9.73 -4.51 7.14
CA ASP A 173 9.28 -3.54 8.14
C ASP A 173 10.38 -2.53 8.48
N GLN A 174 9.98 -1.26 8.64
CA GLN A 174 10.87 -0.12 8.91
C GLN A 174 11.95 0.11 7.84
N ASN A 175 11.82 -0.53 6.66
CA ASN A 175 12.72 -0.34 5.51
C ASN A 175 12.02 0.16 4.25
N TYR A 176 10.69 0.03 4.21
CA TYR A 176 9.82 0.54 3.13
C TYR A 176 8.60 1.20 3.75
N THR A 177 8.12 2.30 3.17
CA THR A 177 6.94 2.99 3.67
C THR A 177 5.68 2.23 3.29
N VAL A 178 4.95 1.77 4.30
CA VAL A 178 3.57 1.28 4.14
C VAL A 178 2.64 2.46 4.28
N PHE A 179 1.89 2.78 3.23
CA PHE A 179 1.04 3.98 3.19
C PHE A 179 -0.45 3.68 3.00
N GLY A 180 -0.81 2.40 3.02
CA GLY A 180 -2.20 1.97 2.92
C GLY A 180 -2.36 0.46 3.04
N GLU A 181 -3.57 0.00 2.84
CA GLU A 181 -3.92 -1.42 2.90
C GLU A 181 -5.08 -1.76 1.94
N VAL A 182 -5.12 -2.99 1.50
CA VAL A 182 -6.26 -3.57 0.78
C VAL A 182 -7.40 -3.82 1.76
N VAL A 183 -8.57 -3.26 1.49
CA VAL A 183 -9.79 -3.45 2.27
C VAL A 183 -10.79 -4.40 1.60
N ASN A 184 -10.63 -4.63 0.29
CA ASN A 184 -11.40 -5.62 -0.48
C ASN A 184 -10.61 -6.04 -1.71
N GLY A 185 -10.74 -7.30 -2.17
CA GLY A 185 -10.04 -7.83 -3.35
C GLY A 185 -8.68 -8.49 -3.04
N LEU A 186 -8.48 -9.02 -1.83
CA LEU A 186 -7.29 -9.84 -1.52
C LEU A 186 -7.22 -11.11 -2.38
N ASP A 187 -8.35 -11.65 -2.79
CA ASP A 187 -8.47 -12.76 -3.75
C ASP A 187 -7.94 -12.37 -5.14
N ILE A 188 -8.13 -11.12 -5.55
CA ILE A 188 -7.56 -10.57 -6.79
C ILE A 188 -6.04 -10.40 -6.67
N VAL A 189 -5.54 -9.95 -5.50
CA VAL A 189 -4.10 -9.92 -5.21
C VAL A 189 -3.50 -11.32 -5.33
N ASP A 190 -4.14 -12.33 -4.75
CA ASP A 190 -3.70 -13.72 -4.84
C ASP A 190 -3.76 -14.25 -6.28
N ALA A 191 -4.81 -13.91 -7.03
CA ALA A 191 -4.94 -14.28 -8.45
C ALA A 191 -3.80 -13.67 -9.30
N ILE A 192 -3.50 -12.38 -9.11
CA ILE A 192 -2.39 -11.71 -9.80
C ILE A 192 -1.05 -12.35 -9.39
N ALA A 193 -0.83 -12.58 -8.10
CA ALA A 193 0.42 -13.17 -7.62
C ALA A 193 0.67 -14.60 -8.12
N SER A 194 -0.39 -15.29 -8.55
CA SER A 194 -0.34 -16.67 -9.03
C SER A 194 -0.12 -16.81 -10.54
N VAL A 195 -0.05 -15.70 -11.28
CA VAL A 195 0.17 -15.78 -12.74
C VAL A 195 1.58 -16.29 -13.06
N PRO A 196 1.76 -17.03 -14.16
CA PRO A 196 3.08 -17.46 -14.60
C PRO A 196 3.98 -16.25 -14.92
N THR A 197 5.20 -16.26 -14.39
CA THR A 197 6.21 -15.23 -14.65
C THR A 197 7.37 -15.77 -15.49
N GLY A 198 8.14 -14.89 -16.09
CA GLY A 198 9.34 -15.11 -16.85
C GLY A 198 10.58 -14.49 -16.20
N PRO A 199 11.61 -14.15 -16.98
CA PRO A 199 12.79 -13.48 -16.48
C PRO A 199 12.45 -12.16 -15.74
N ASN A 200 13.20 -11.87 -14.67
CA ASN A 200 12.99 -10.69 -13.82
C ASN A 200 11.59 -10.61 -13.16
N ASP A 201 10.97 -11.76 -12.92
CA ASP A 201 9.63 -11.85 -12.31
C ASP A 201 8.52 -11.14 -13.13
N PHE A 202 8.76 -10.90 -14.40
CA PHE A 202 7.80 -10.25 -15.30
C PHE A 202 6.68 -11.23 -15.69
N PRO A 203 5.40 -10.86 -15.62
CA PRO A 203 4.29 -11.77 -15.97
C PRO A 203 4.32 -12.14 -17.45
N LYS A 204 4.04 -13.42 -17.76
CA LYS A 204 3.98 -13.91 -19.15
C LYS A 204 2.76 -13.39 -19.93
N GLN A 205 1.75 -12.93 -19.21
CA GLN A 205 0.58 -12.26 -19.76
C GLN A 205 0.45 -10.88 -19.12
N ASP A 206 0.05 -9.91 -19.89
CA ASP A 206 -0.12 -8.54 -19.40
C ASP A 206 -1.20 -8.45 -18.34
N ILE A 207 -0.78 -8.15 -17.12
CA ILE A 207 -1.67 -7.79 -16.02
C ILE A 207 -1.60 -6.28 -15.86
N ARG A 208 -2.70 -5.59 -16.13
CA ARG A 208 -2.74 -4.12 -16.18
C ARG A 208 -3.70 -3.53 -15.16
N ILE A 209 -3.30 -2.38 -14.64
CA ILE A 209 -4.25 -1.42 -14.07
C ILE A 209 -5.02 -0.81 -15.25
N LEU A 210 -6.34 -0.94 -15.27
CA LEU A 210 -7.18 -0.27 -16.26
C LEU A 210 -7.29 1.22 -15.90
N ARG A 211 -7.56 1.50 -14.63
CA ARG A 211 -7.54 2.83 -14.00
C ARG A 211 -7.58 2.70 -12.47
N ILE A 212 -7.30 3.80 -11.79
CA ILE A 212 -7.55 3.93 -10.35
C ILE A 212 -8.57 5.05 -10.14
N VAL A 213 -9.64 4.75 -9.41
CA VAL A 213 -10.71 5.70 -9.11
C VAL A 213 -10.81 5.93 -7.60
N LYS A 214 -11.10 7.16 -7.23
CA LYS A 214 -11.44 7.52 -5.85
C LYS A 214 -12.89 7.12 -5.59
N ASP A 215 -13.16 6.47 -4.45
CA ASP A 215 -14.51 6.05 -4.05
C ASP A 215 -15.34 7.19 -3.47
#